data_fb8567605ad7e2745b8f25c488c6b9d8
#
_entry.id   fb8567605ad7e2745b8f25c488c6b9d8
#
_cell.length_a   1.000
_cell.length_b   1.000
_cell.length_c   1.000
_cell.angle_alpha   90.00
_cell.angle_beta   90.00
_cell.angle_gamma   90.00
#
_symmetry.space_group_name_H-M   'P 1'
#
loop_
_entity.id
_entity.type
_entity.pdbx_description
1 polymer ?
#
loop_
_entity_poly.entity_id
_entity_poly.type
_entity_poly.pdbx_seq_one_letter_code
_entity_poly.pdbx_strand_id
1 'polypeptide(L)'
;MVTNPSLDALDLAKKLVPILKKSQKPAVTVWIGTEPDFPAIKHLRKNGIVAMNDMKGACRAIRLMEQFRKFKSDGVPGSYSVIPSDPAFFAGARKVIQTARREGRHLLYEEESKRLLAGIGFETTAGIYAGSLGEAIEAARALGYPVAMKLRMDGVLSKSDAKGVILGIRNERELKGAWKNMSERAVHLGQPGQPEEGFGVFLQKTLDTNNRRELRIGMKLTRHFGPIVYLGIGGLYGKIFKDTVFNFAPLSLKEAQDMISSEPFKTFLGDFQGLASCDPEPIVTALIRLSQLAVEIPAVRSIDIDPLLCGKGHAIVLDAHCVIGSDTLTADENASHLIFPYRPSFEKNVRGKYGMVKIKNAAPEDKENFLKYLGSLSDQFRRLRFHSLTSSLESIAVSAVSSDPDRSFSIFAVDPNSDSGDIIAEARLSQLLNRTSAEFGISVRDDWQGRGLATLLMDEIEAEARRRGLEKVVGYVLKDNENMHGMMTKRGYVRTTDEDDPNIDLFTLDNVKVSN
;
A
#
# COMPACT_ATOMS: atom_id res chain seq x y z
N MET A 1 -20.97 -15.69 34.66
CA MET A 1 -21.62 -16.34 35.79
C MET A 1 -20.76 -16.06 37.02
N VAL A 2 -21.33 -15.46 38.04
CA VAL A 2 -20.64 -15.22 39.32
C VAL A 2 -20.84 -16.50 40.14
N THR A 3 -19.77 -17.18 40.45
CA THR A 3 -19.88 -18.42 41.27
C THR A 3 -20.04 -18.05 42.72
N ASN A 4 -21.10 -18.54 43.33
CA ASN A 4 -21.25 -18.51 44.80
C ASN A 4 -20.20 -19.47 45.38
N PRO A 5 -19.46 -19.12 46.45
CA PRO A 5 -18.47 -19.98 47.08
C PRO A 5 -19.01 -21.35 47.57
N SER A 6 -20.30 -21.49 47.68
CA SER A 6 -20.97 -22.75 48.06
C SER A 6 -21.26 -23.71 46.88
N LEU A 7 -21.01 -23.32 45.64
CA LEU A 7 -21.20 -24.15 44.45
C LEU A 7 -19.86 -24.73 43.98
N ASP A 8 -19.79 -26.05 43.82
CA ASP A 8 -18.64 -26.70 43.20
C ASP A 8 -18.56 -26.26 41.71
N ALA A 9 -17.62 -25.38 41.44
CA ALA A 9 -17.39 -24.81 40.09
C ALA A 9 -17.08 -25.91 39.06
N LEU A 10 -16.39 -26.97 39.45
CA LEU A 10 -16.07 -28.09 38.56
C LEU A 10 -17.31 -28.95 38.25
N ASP A 11 -18.18 -29.19 39.22
CA ASP A 11 -19.44 -29.93 39.02
C ASP A 11 -20.35 -29.13 38.05
N LEU A 12 -20.44 -27.82 38.24
CA LEU A 12 -21.17 -26.94 37.33
C LEU A 12 -20.59 -26.98 35.93
N ALA A 13 -19.27 -26.92 35.77
CA ALA A 13 -18.61 -27.01 34.46
C ALA A 13 -18.90 -28.35 33.78
N LYS A 14 -18.89 -29.46 34.51
CA LYS A 14 -19.26 -30.79 33.97
C LYS A 14 -20.70 -30.84 33.45
N LYS A 15 -21.65 -30.22 34.16
CA LYS A 15 -23.06 -30.11 33.73
C LYS A 15 -23.26 -29.20 32.52
N LEU A 16 -22.46 -28.13 32.38
CA LEU A 16 -22.55 -27.21 31.27
C LEU A 16 -22.01 -27.77 29.94
N VAL A 17 -20.97 -28.60 29.97
CA VAL A 17 -20.34 -29.16 28.78
C VAL A 17 -21.34 -29.81 27.81
N PRO A 18 -22.21 -30.76 28.24
CA PRO A 18 -23.14 -31.41 27.33
C PRO A 18 -24.21 -30.45 26.78
N ILE A 19 -24.60 -29.42 27.52
CA ILE A 19 -25.54 -28.40 27.11
C ILE A 19 -24.91 -27.52 26.01
N LEU A 20 -23.71 -27.05 26.27
CA LEU A 20 -23.00 -26.16 25.34
C LEU A 20 -22.58 -26.87 24.04
N LYS A 21 -22.22 -28.16 24.10
CA LYS A 21 -21.92 -28.97 22.91
C LYS A 21 -23.13 -29.24 22.04
N LYS A 22 -24.36 -29.26 22.60
CA LYS A 22 -25.59 -29.39 21.81
C LYS A 22 -26.05 -28.08 21.20
N SER A 23 -25.54 -26.95 21.68
CA SER A 23 -25.92 -25.63 21.16
C SER A 23 -25.29 -25.38 19.78
N GLN A 24 -26.09 -24.96 18.81
CA GLN A 24 -25.62 -24.48 17.51
C GLN A 24 -25.12 -23.02 17.56
N LYS A 25 -25.33 -22.33 18.68
CA LYS A 25 -24.86 -20.96 18.89
C LYS A 25 -23.48 -20.97 19.50
N PRO A 26 -22.54 -20.13 19.04
CA PRO A 26 -21.24 -19.97 19.69
C PRO A 26 -21.45 -19.50 21.14
N ALA A 27 -20.72 -20.12 22.06
CA ALA A 27 -20.82 -19.82 23.48
C ALA A 27 -19.42 -19.52 24.04
N VAL A 28 -19.34 -18.43 24.79
CA VAL A 28 -18.16 -18.06 25.60
C VAL A 28 -18.59 -18.01 27.04
N THR A 29 -17.90 -18.76 27.91
CA THR A 29 -18.16 -18.76 29.35
C THR A 29 -17.17 -17.84 30.07
N VAL A 30 -17.65 -17.06 31.02
CA VAL A 30 -16.82 -16.20 31.86
C VAL A 30 -16.91 -16.66 33.30
N TRP A 31 -15.76 -17.01 33.87
CA TRP A 31 -15.60 -17.48 35.23
C TRP A 31 -14.80 -16.46 36.01
N ILE A 32 -15.48 -15.74 36.89
CA ILE A 32 -14.87 -14.71 37.73
C ILE A 32 -14.46 -15.35 39.03
N GLY A 33 -13.16 -15.40 39.28
CA GLY A 33 -12.58 -15.99 40.50
C GLY A 33 -11.15 -15.48 40.70
N THR A 34 -10.58 -15.84 41.88
CA THR A 34 -9.29 -15.32 42.32
C THR A 34 -8.07 -16.09 41.79
N GLU A 35 -8.25 -17.28 41.22
CA GLU A 35 -7.16 -18.10 40.68
C GLU A 35 -7.28 -18.36 39.18
N PRO A 36 -6.21 -18.11 38.40
CA PRO A 36 -6.25 -18.26 36.93
C PRO A 36 -6.37 -19.72 36.47
N ASP A 37 -6.10 -20.69 37.33
CA ASP A 37 -6.06 -22.13 37.02
C ASP A 37 -7.24 -22.92 37.60
N PHE A 38 -8.40 -22.36 37.60
CA PHE A 38 -9.61 -23.04 38.07
C PHE A 38 -9.81 -24.41 37.39
N PRO A 39 -9.99 -25.51 38.12
CA PRO A 39 -10.29 -26.83 37.54
C PRO A 39 -11.48 -26.81 36.59
N ALA A 40 -12.46 -25.94 36.84
CA ALA A 40 -13.62 -25.70 35.99
C ALA A 40 -13.23 -25.16 34.61
N ILE A 41 -12.36 -24.14 34.55
CA ILE A 41 -11.86 -23.54 33.30
C ILE A 41 -11.06 -24.58 32.50
N LYS A 42 -10.17 -25.32 33.16
CA LYS A 42 -9.42 -26.41 32.51
C LYS A 42 -10.35 -27.48 31.94
N HIS A 43 -11.39 -27.86 32.68
CA HIS A 43 -12.37 -28.84 32.21
C HIS A 43 -13.15 -28.36 30.98
N LEU A 44 -13.64 -27.13 30.99
CA LEU A 44 -14.33 -26.53 29.84
C LEU A 44 -13.42 -26.46 28.59
N ARG A 45 -12.20 -25.93 28.74
CA ARG A 45 -11.23 -25.84 27.65
C ARG A 45 -10.87 -27.21 27.07
N LYS A 46 -10.63 -28.23 27.93
CA LYS A 46 -10.39 -29.60 27.46
C LYS A 46 -11.55 -30.19 26.66
N ASN A 47 -12.76 -29.70 26.87
CA ASN A 47 -13.96 -30.11 26.13
C ASN A 47 -14.30 -29.19 24.94
N GLY A 48 -13.39 -28.30 24.56
CA GLY A 48 -13.58 -27.41 23.40
C GLY A 48 -14.48 -26.19 23.67
N ILE A 49 -14.81 -25.92 24.96
CA ILE A 49 -15.61 -24.77 25.35
C ILE A 49 -14.68 -23.60 25.69
N VAL A 50 -14.92 -22.44 25.05
CA VAL A 50 -14.16 -21.22 25.33
C VAL A 50 -14.52 -20.74 26.74
N ALA A 51 -13.53 -20.70 27.64
CA ALA A 51 -13.68 -20.22 29.01
C ALA A 51 -12.63 -19.15 29.31
N MET A 52 -13.09 -18.01 29.78
CA MET A 52 -12.27 -16.84 30.14
C MET A 52 -12.49 -16.46 31.59
N ASN A 53 -11.54 -15.75 32.18
CA ASN A 53 -11.60 -15.28 33.56
C ASN A 53 -11.99 -13.80 33.69
N ASP A 54 -12.17 -13.11 32.57
CA ASP A 54 -12.61 -11.70 32.53
C ASP A 54 -13.67 -11.44 31.46
N MET A 55 -14.58 -10.52 31.75
CA MET A 55 -15.68 -10.13 30.89
C MET A 55 -15.19 -9.33 29.68
N LYS A 56 -14.21 -8.45 29.87
CA LYS A 56 -13.68 -7.59 28.81
C LYS A 56 -13.01 -8.41 27.70
N GLY A 57 -12.22 -9.40 28.09
CA GLY A 57 -11.60 -10.35 27.15
C GLY A 57 -12.64 -11.17 26.40
N ALA A 58 -13.69 -11.64 27.08
CA ALA A 58 -14.78 -12.38 26.46
C ALA A 58 -15.54 -11.55 25.42
N CYS A 59 -15.92 -10.32 25.75
CA CYS A 59 -16.57 -9.41 24.82
C CYS A 59 -15.67 -9.08 23.61
N ARG A 60 -14.37 -8.87 23.86
CA ARG A 60 -13.40 -8.64 22.77
C ARG A 60 -13.28 -9.86 21.85
N ALA A 61 -13.23 -11.07 22.40
CA ALA A 61 -13.18 -12.29 21.61
C ALA A 61 -14.42 -12.46 20.72
N ILE A 62 -15.62 -12.25 21.27
CA ILE A 62 -16.87 -12.31 20.51
C ILE A 62 -16.87 -11.27 19.38
N ARG A 63 -16.45 -10.03 19.66
CA ARG A 63 -16.34 -8.96 18.65
C ARG A 63 -15.38 -9.34 17.53
N LEU A 64 -14.21 -9.89 17.86
CA LEU A 64 -13.22 -10.33 16.86
C LEU A 64 -13.75 -11.49 16.01
N MET A 65 -14.44 -12.45 16.62
CA MET A 65 -15.08 -13.55 15.88
C MET A 65 -16.14 -13.04 14.90
N GLU A 66 -16.96 -12.06 15.30
CA GLU A 66 -17.97 -11.47 14.43
C GLU A 66 -17.34 -10.64 13.31
N GLN A 67 -16.27 -9.91 13.60
CA GLN A 67 -15.50 -9.21 12.57
C GLN A 67 -14.90 -10.20 11.55
N PHE A 68 -14.34 -11.31 12.01
CA PHE A 68 -13.80 -12.36 11.16
C PHE A 68 -14.88 -13.06 10.33
N ARG A 69 -16.06 -13.31 10.92
CA ARG A 69 -17.21 -13.87 10.22
C ARG A 69 -17.66 -12.93 9.09
N LYS A 70 -17.78 -11.63 9.36
CA LYS A 70 -18.10 -10.62 8.35
C LYS A 70 -17.04 -10.59 7.24
N PHE A 71 -15.77 -10.55 7.60
CA PHE A 71 -14.67 -10.61 6.64
C PHE A 71 -14.78 -11.82 5.71
N LYS A 72 -15.08 -13.00 6.27
CA LYS A 72 -15.30 -14.21 5.45
C LYS A 72 -16.57 -14.17 4.60
N SER A 73 -17.67 -13.60 5.09
CA SER A 73 -18.94 -13.52 4.36
C SER A 73 -18.91 -12.48 3.25
N ASP A 74 -18.21 -11.37 3.49
CA ASP A 74 -18.08 -10.29 2.50
C ASP A 74 -17.15 -10.71 1.34
N GLY A 75 -16.48 -11.86 1.48
CA GLY A 75 -15.48 -12.36 0.55
C GLY A 75 -14.16 -11.57 0.64
N VAL A 76 -13.12 -12.08 -0.02
CA VAL A 76 -11.99 -11.21 -0.40
C VAL A 76 -12.61 -10.09 -1.23
N PRO A 77 -12.38 -8.80 -0.93
CA PRO A 77 -12.95 -7.72 -1.72
C PRO A 77 -12.67 -8.00 -3.20
N GLY A 78 -13.70 -8.53 -3.90
CA GLY A 78 -13.64 -8.71 -5.34
C GLY A 78 -13.53 -7.34 -5.93
N SER A 79 -12.64 -7.16 -6.86
CA SER A 79 -12.26 -5.90 -7.46
C SER A 79 -11.99 -4.81 -6.41
N TYR A 80 -10.74 -4.63 -6.09
CA TYR A 80 -10.28 -3.35 -5.60
C TYR A 80 -10.71 -2.33 -6.66
N SER A 81 -11.79 -1.59 -6.41
CA SER A 81 -12.16 -0.45 -7.24
C SER A 81 -11.09 0.62 -6.99
N VAL A 82 -9.92 0.35 -7.54
CA VAL A 82 -8.82 1.28 -7.58
C VAL A 82 -9.24 2.34 -8.57
N ILE A 83 -9.11 3.59 -8.21
CA ILE A 83 -9.25 4.68 -9.17
C ILE A 83 -8.28 4.35 -10.32
N PRO A 84 -8.75 4.18 -11.57
CA PRO A 84 -7.87 3.81 -12.67
C PRO A 84 -6.69 4.77 -12.71
N SER A 85 -5.47 4.28 -12.52
CA SER A 85 -4.28 5.10 -12.60
C SER A 85 -3.64 4.88 -13.97
N ASP A 86 -3.75 5.88 -14.83
CA ASP A 86 -2.89 5.99 -16.01
C ASP A 86 -1.43 6.07 -15.51
N PRO A 87 -0.48 5.29 -16.04
CA PRO A 87 0.94 5.46 -15.75
C PRO A 87 1.44 6.90 -15.93
N ALA A 88 0.82 7.66 -16.83
CA ALA A 88 1.06 9.09 -17.03
C ALA A 88 0.64 9.92 -15.79
N PHE A 89 -0.32 9.46 -15.01
CA PHE A 89 -0.81 10.13 -13.81
C PHE A 89 0.30 10.38 -12.78
N PHE A 90 1.24 9.45 -12.65
CA PHE A 90 2.36 9.57 -11.72
C PHE A 90 3.62 10.24 -12.33
N ALA A 91 3.59 10.66 -13.60
CA ALA A 91 4.77 11.22 -14.26
C ALA A 91 5.27 12.49 -13.57
N GLY A 92 4.36 13.37 -13.15
CA GLY A 92 4.70 14.59 -12.40
C GLY A 92 5.39 14.30 -11.08
N ALA A 93 4.88 13.34 -10.31
CA ALA A 93 5.46 12.90 -9.04
C ALA A 93 6.87 12.32 -9.24
N ARG A 94 7.06 11.45 -10.24
CA ARG A 94 8.38 10.88 -10.59
C ARG A 94 9.40 11.96 -10.93
N LYS A 95 9.00 13.01 -11.68
CA LYS A 95 9.88 14.13 -12.04
C LYS A 95 10.37 14.89 -10.80
N VAL A 96 9.49 15.18 -9.84
CA VAL A 96 9.86 15.86 -8.59
C VAL A 96 10.91 15.03 -7.83
N ILE A 97 10.66 13.72 -7.67
CA ILE A 97 11.57 12.80 -6.98
C ILE A 97 12.94 12.75 -7.66
N GLN A 98 12.96 12.63 -9.00
CA GLN A 98 14.21 12.59 -9.76
C GLN A 98 15.03 13.87 -9.61
N THR A 99 14.37 15.03 -9.57
CA THR A 99 15.06 16.31 -9.34
C THR A 99 15.73 16.35 -7.97
N ALA A 100 15.01 16.05 -6.91
CA ALA A 100 15.55 16.03 -5.55
C ALA A 100 16.73 15.03 -5.40
N ARG A 101 16.63 13.87 -6.04
CA ARG A 101 17.72 12.88 -6.03
C ARG A 101 18.99 13.34 -6.73
N ARG A 102 18.86 14.04 -7.87
CA ARG A 102 20.02 14.62 -8.57
C ARG A 102 20.77 15.64 -7.70
N GLU A 103 20.05 16.27 -6.78
CA GLU A 103 20.60 17.20 -5.78
C GLU A 103 21.07 16.49 -4.50
N GLY A 104 21.04 15.14 -4.47
CA GLY A 104 21.48 14.33 -3.32
C GLY A 104 20.52 14.38 -2.11
N ARG A 105 19.29 14.86 -2.30
CA ARG A 105 18.33 15.03 -1.21
C ARG A 105 17.42 13.80 -1.05
N HIS A 106 17.17 13.44 0.20
CA HIS A 106 16.22 12.41 0.61
C HIS A 106 14.95 12.97 1.25
N LEU A 107 14.88 14.27 1.45
CA LEU A 107 13.73 15.00 1.95
C LEU A 107 13.29 16.01 0.89
N LEU A 108 12.02 15.99 0.52
CA LEU A 108 11.44 17.01 -0.34
C LEU A 108 11.11 18.26 0.47
N TYR A 109 11.30 19.42 -0.13
CA TYR A 109 10.77 20.66 0.42
C TYR A 109 9.24 20.67 0.41
N GLU A 110 8.60 21.54 1.18
CA GLU A 110 7.14 21.61 1.25
C GLU A 110 6.50 21.87 -0.12
N GLU A 111 7.05 22.81 -0.87
CA GLU A 111 6.59 23.13 -2.22
C GLU A 111 6.73 21.96 -3.20
N GLU A 112 7.77 21.15 -3.04
CA GLU A 112 7.99 19.94 -3.82
C GLU A 112 7.02 18.83 -3.41
N SER A 113 6.82 18.64 -2.11
CA SER A 113 5.85 17.68 -1.56
C SER A 113 4.43 18.01 -2.02
N LYS A 114 4.03 19.28 -1.98
CA LYS A 114 2.75 19.74 -2.50
C LYS A 114 2.62 19.57 -4.01
N ARG A 115 3.69 19.82 -4.78
CA ARG A 115 3.71 19.61 -6.23
C ARG A 115 3.57 18.14 -6.58
N LEU A 116 4.24 17.26 -5.82
CA LEU A 116 4.08 15.81 -5.94
C LEU A 116 2.63 15.41 -5.69
N LEU A 117 2.03 15.88 -4.61
CA LEU A 117 0.63 15.59 -4.24
C LEU A 117 -0.36 16.16 -5.26
N ALA A 118 -0.15 17.38 -5.74
CA ALA A 118 -0.98 17.97 -6.80
C ALA A 118 -0.90 17.14 -8.09
N GLY A 119 0.29 16.61 -8.42
CA GLY A 119 0.50 15.72 -9.57
C GLY A 119 -0.26 14.39 -9.50
N ILE A 120 -0.74 13.99 -8.32
CA ILE A 120 -1.61 12.84 -8.11
C ILE A 120 -3.03 13.26 -7.69
N GLY A 121 -3.41 14.51 -7.97
CA GLY A 121 -4.77 15.02 -7.88
C GLY A 121 -5.21 15.48 -6.49
N PHE A 122 -4.29 15.78 -5.57
CA PHE A 122 -4.64 16.47 -4.35
C PHE A 122 -4.87 17.96 -4.61
N GLU A 123 -5.85 18.54 -3.94
CA GLU A 123 -5.97 19.98 -3.82
C GLU A 123 -4.94 20.50 -2.81
N THR A 124 -4.11 21.45 -3.22
CA THR A 124 -3.06 22.02 -2.36
C THR A 124 -3.19 23.53 -2.29
N THR A 125 -2.78 24.11 -1.17
CA THR A 125 -2.72 25.57 -1.07
C THR A 125 -1.66 26.15 -1.99
N ALA A 126 -1.99 27.24 -2.66
CA ALA A 126 -1.03 28.00 -3.45
C ALA A 126 0.07 28.57 -2.55
N GLY A 127 1.31 28.46 -3.01
CA GLY A 127 2.46 28.99 -2.29
C GLY A 127 3.64 29.26 -3.23
N ILE A 128 4.52 30.18 -2.84
CA ILE A 128 5.67 30.63 -3.62
C ILE A 128 6.89 30.68 -2.69
N TYR A 129 7.99 30.09 -3.14
CA TYR A 129 9.29 30.20 -2.50
C TYR A 129 9.90 31.57 -2.75
N ALA A 130 10.58 32.12 -1.75
CA ALA A 130 11.35 33.35 -1.84
C ALA A 130 12.69 33.20 -1.09
N GLY A 131 13.79 33.44 -1.78
CA GLY A 131 15.15 33.45 -1.24
C GLY A 131 15.62 34.83 -0.79
N SER A 132 14.83 35.88 -1.05
CA SER A 132 15.12 37.26 -0.65
C SER A 132 13.88 38.00 -0.18
N LEU A 133 14.06 39.08 0.60
CA LEU A 133 12.96 39.92 1.04
C LEU A 133 12.18 40.54 -0.13
N GLY A 134 12.87 40.89 -1.22
CA GLY A 134 12.24 41.42 -2.43
C GLY A 134 11.31 40.41 -3.06
N GLU A 135 11.79 39.18 -3.28
CA GLU A 135 10.97 38.07 -3.79
C GLU A 135 9.81 37.74 -2.87
N ALA A 136 10.01 37.82 -1.54
CA ALA A 136 8.95 37.57 -0.57
C ALA A 136 7.82 38.61 -0.66
N ILE A 137 8.15 39.88 -0.91
CA ILE A 137 7.16 40.94 -1.12
C ILE A 137 6.37 40.71 -2.41
N GLU A 138 7.06 40.37 -3.50
CA GLU A 138 6.41 40.06 -4.79
C GLU A 138 5.51 38.82 -4.68
N ALA A 139 6.01 37.76 -4.03
CA ALA A 139 5.24 36.55 -3.80
C ALA A 139 3.98 36.80 -2.97
N ALA A 140 4.09 37.61 -1.89
CA ALA A 140 2.93 37.93 -1.07
C ALA A 140 1.89 38.79 -1.83
N ARG A 141 2.34 39.70 -2.69
CA ARG A 141 1.44 40.48 -3.57
C ARG A 141 0.72 39.58 -4.57
N ALA A 142 1.44 38.62 -5.19
CA ALA A 142 0.86 37.67 -6.14
C ALA A 142 -0.16 36.73 -5.49
N LEU A 143 0.09 36.24 -4.27
CA LEU A 143 -0.81 35.38 -3.52
C LEU A 143 -2.03 36.13 -2.94
N GLY A 144 -1.87 37.43 -2.67
CA GLY A 144 -2.85 38.24 -1.96
C GLY A 144 -2.86 38.00 -0.45
N TYR A 145 -2.78 39.07 0.33
CA TYR A 145 -2.85 39.01 1.79
C TYR A 145 -4.25 38.54 2.27
N PRO A 146 -4.36 37.88 3.44
CA PRO A 146 -3.27 37.51 4.34
C PRO A 146 -2.50 36.28 3.85
N VAL A 147 -1.20 36.23 4.19
CA VAL A 147 -0.33 35.08 3.89
C VAL A 147 0.28 34.48 5.16
N ALA A 148 0.68 33.23 5.07
CA ALA A 148 1.55 32.56 6.04
C ALA A 148 2.97 32.51 5.49
N MET A 149 3.98 32.66 6.36
CA MET A 149 5.39 32.53 6.07
C MET A 149 5.94 31.32 6.79
N LYS A 150 6.58 30.41 6.06
CA LYS A 150 7.18 29.20 6.59
C LYS A 150 8.68 29.19 6.27
N LEU A 151 9.49 28.84 7.25
CA LEU A 151 10.93 28.66 7.07
C LEU A 151 11.22 27.54 6.07
N ARG A 152 12.09 27.80 5.11
CA ARG A 152 12.66 26.80 4.21
C ARG A 152 14.17 26.78 4.38
N MET A 153 14.66 25.66 4.92
CA MET A 153 16.07 25.46 5.24
C MET A 153 16.40 23.97 5.18
N ASP A 154 17.59 23.64 4.71
CA ASP A 154 18.03 22.25 4.63
C ASP A 154 18.15 21.62 6.02
N GLY A 155 17.73 20.37 6.15
CA GLY A 155 17.82 19.60 7.40
C GLY A 155 16.77 19.93 8.46
N VAL A 156 15.90 20.92 8.28
CA VAL A 156 14.82 21.24 9.23
C VAL A 156 13.56 20.45 8.88
N LEU A 157 13.32 19.36 9.62
CA LEU A 157 12.14 18.48 9.44
C LEU A 157 10.86 19.06 10.04
N SER A 158 10.94 19.63 11.25
CA SER A 158 9.78 20.18 11.95
C SER A 158 9.86 21.69 12.04
N LYS A 159 9.13 22.37 11.16
CA LYS A 159 9.04 23.84 11.16
C LYS A 159 8.33 24.38 12.40
N SER A 160 7.35 23.64 12.91
CA SER A 160 6.61 24.02 14.12
C SER A 160 7.49 24.00 15.36
N ASP A 161 8.34 22.97 15.53
CA ASP A 161 9.26 22.86 16.66
C ASP A 161 10.37 23.91 16.58
N ALA A 162 10.80 24.22 15.35
CA ALA A 162 11.76 25.31 15.08
C ALA A 162 11.14 26.72 15.17
N LYS A 163 9.85 26.85 15.54
CA LYS A 163 9.07 28.10 15.47
C LYS A 163 9.14 28.75 14.07
N GLY A 164 9.34 27.97 13.03
CA GLY A 164 9.55 28.40 11.64
C GLY A 164 8.25 28.68 10.88
N VAL A 165 7.13 29.01 11.56
CA VAL A 165 5.86 29.36 10.94
C VAL A 165 5.33 30.66 11.56
N ILE A 166 4.97 31.63 10.70
CA ILE A 166 4.29 32.87 11.10
C ILE A 166 3.01 32.96 10.26
N LEU A 167 1.86 33.00 10.95
CA LEU A 167 0.53 33.03 10.32
C LEU A 167 -0.04 34.45 10.33
N GLY A 168 -0.99 34.70 9.41
CA GLY A 168 -1.85 35.88 9.44
C GLY A 168 -1.14 37.19 9.10
N ILE A 169 -0.12 37.17 8.27
CA ILE A 169 0.58 38.35 7.75
C ILE A 169 -0.36 39.09 6.80
N ARG A 170 -0.77 40.32 7.16
CA ARG A 170 -1.85 41.05 6.48
C ARG A 170 -1.39 42.11 5.51
N ASN A 171 -0.13 42.50 5.57
CA ASN A 171 0.42 43.59 4.76
C ASN A 171 1.96 43.50 4.70
N GLU A 172 2.55 44.33 3.82
CA GLU A 172 3.99 44.35 3.57
C GLU A 172 4.83 44.74 4.83
N ARG A 173 4.29 45.61 5.69
CA ARG A 173 4.99 45.98 6.93
C ARG A 173 5.14 44.79 7.86
N GLU A 174 4.05 44.03 8.04
CA GLU A 174 4.07 42.80 8.85
C GLU A 174 4.99 41.74 8.20
N LEU A 175 5.00 41.65 6.85
CA LEU A 175 5.87 40.75 6.12
C LEU A 175 7.36 41.05 6.37
N LYS A 176 7.77 42.31 6.32
CA LYS A 176 9.14 42.74 6.59
C LYS A 176 9.56 42.37 8.03
N GLY A 177 8.67 42.54 9.01
CA GLY A 177 8.90 42.10 10.38
C GLY A 177 9.02 40.58 10.50
N ALA A 178 8.16 39.82 9.80
CA ALA A 178 8.19 38.37 9.77
C ALA A 178 9.48 37.83 9.11
N TRP A 179 9.91 38.43 8.01
CA TRP A 179 11.15 38.08 7.34
C TRP A 179 12.36 38.24 8.28
N LYS A 180 12.49 39.41 8.93
CA LYS A 180 13.56 39.66 9.90
C LYS A 180 13.58 38.61 11.01
N ASN A 181 12.41 38.29 11.55
CA ASN A 181 12.26 37.30 12.61
C ASN A 181 12.67 35.89 12.11
N MET A 182 12.34 35.53 10.86
CA MET A 182 12.74 34.25 10.27
C MET A 182 14.22 34.17 9.96
N SER A 183 14.84 35.25 9.47
CA SER A 183 16.30 35.28 9.21
C SER A 183 17.10 35.15 10.51
N GLU A 184 16.70 35.83 11.58
CA GLU A 184 17.31 35.67 12.90
C GLU A 184 17.21 34.23 13.42
N ARG A 185 16.07 33.57 13.24
CA ARG A 185 15.88 32.16 13.62
C ARG A 185 16.74 31.22 12.76
N ALA A 186 16.84 31.47 11.46
CA ALA A 186 17.67 30.67 10.57
C ALA A 186 19.14 30.67 11.01
N VAL A 187 19.67 31.80 11.44
CA VAL A 187 21.02 31.93 12.01
C VAL A 187 21.21 31.03 13.25
N HIS A 188 20.18 30.94 14.12
CA HIS A 188 20.26 30.09 15.32
C HIS A 188 20.13 28.60 15.02
N LEU A 189 19.50 28.21 13.89
CA LEU A 189 19.29 26.83 13.48
C LEU A 189 20.40 26.32 12.53
N GLY A 190 21.15 27.23 11.90
CA GLY A 190 22.23 26.92 10.97
C GLY A 190 23.45 26.33 11.63
N GLN A 191 24.32 25.72 10.82
CA GLN A 191 25.65 25.31 11.32
C GLN A 191 26.54 26.52 11.59
N PRO A 192 27.36 26.47 12.63
CA PRO A 192 28.32 27.54 12.89
C PRO A 192 29.25 27.76 11.68
N GLY A 193 29.20 28.92 11.06
CA GLY A 193 30.05 29.31 9.92
C GLY A 193 29.36 29.40 8.54
N GLN A 194 28.10 29.00 8.39
CA GLN A 194 27.32 29.15 7.15
C GLN A 194 25.91 29.67 7.42
N PRO A 195 25.71 30.86 7.95
CA PRO A 195 24.40 31.33 8.39
C PRO A 195 23.45 31.77 7.27
N GLU A 196 23.92 31.96 6.05
CA GLU A 196 23.11 32.53 4.94
C GLU A 196 22.91 31.59 3.73
N GLU A 197 23.73 30.55 3.57
CA GLU A 197 23.56 29.60 2.47
C GLU A 197 22.36 28.67 2.74
N GLY A 198 21.34 28.73 1.84
CA GLY A 198 20.16 27.87 1.90
C GLY A 198 18.97 28.40 2.71
N PHE A 199 19.03 29.64 3.28
CA PHE A 199 17.89 30.28 3.90
C PHE A 199 16.90 30.79 2.85
N GLY A 200 15.65 30.53 3.09
CA GLY A 200 14.53 31.09 2.34
C GLY A 200 13.23 30.90 3.11
N VAL A 201 12.17 31.40 2.53
CA VAL A 201 10.82 31.22 3.08
C VAL A 201 9.88 30.70 2.01
N PHE A 202 8.92 29.91 2.43
CA PHE A 202 7.77 29.53 1.62
C PHE A 202 6.57 30.34 2.07
N LEU A 203 6.08 31.20 1.17
CA LEU A 203 4.88 31.99 1.40
C LEU A 203 3.66 31.27 0.88
N GLN A 204 2.60 31.23 1.67
CA GLN A 204 1.37 30.50 1.37
C GLN A 204 0.17 31.37 1.66
N LYS A 205 -0.84 31.31 0.78
CA LYS A 205 -2.12 31.97 1.03
C LYS A 205 -2.78 31.38 2.28
N THR A 206 -3.20 32.25 3.20
CA THR A 206 -3.97 31.81 4.37
C THR A 206 -5.39 31.45 3.95
N LEU A 207 -5.84 30.26 4.33
CA LEU A 207 -7.22 29.82 4.11
C LEU A 207 -8.07 30.10 5.37
N ASP A 208 -9.35 30.34 5.16
CA ASP A 208 -10.32 30.35 6.26
C ASP A 208 -10.52 28.92 6.76
N THR A 209 -10.23 28.71 8.04
CA THR A 209 -10.37 27.41 8.72
C THR A 209 -11.69 27.29 9.49
N ASN A 210 -12.52 28.34 9.50
CA ASN A 210 -13.83 28.30 10.15
C ASN A 210 -14.72 27.22 9.50
N ASN A 211 -15.43 26.47 10.33
CA ASN A 211 -16.30 25.35 9.90
C ASN A 211 -15.58 24.22 9.13
N ARG A 212 -14.27 24.10 9.30
CA ARG A 212 -13.48 23.01 8.71
C ARG A 212 -12.85 22.15 9.80
N ARG A 213 -12.47 20.92 9.43
CA ARG A 213 -11.76 19.98 10.30
C ARG A 213 -10.35 19.78 9.80
N GLU A 214 -9.43 19.65 10.72
CA GLU A 214 -8.04 19.35 10.44
C GLU A 214 -7.80 17.86 10.68
N LEU A 215 -7.46 17.13 9.62
CA LEU A 215 -7.04 15.75 9.67
C LEU A 215 -5.52 15.64 9.44
N ARG A 216 -4.95 14.57 9.95
CA ARG A 216 -3.62 14.11 9.59
C ARG A 216 -3.75 12.83 8.80
N ILE A 217 -3.27 12.81 7.57
CA ILE A 217 -3.21 11.62 6.74
C ILE A 217 -1.81 11.41 6.20
N GLY A 218 -1.48 10.18 5.91
CA GLY A 218 -0.18 9.91 5.32
C GLY A 218 0.03 8.45 4.96
N MET A 219 1.20 8.19 4.42
CA MET A 219 1.69 6.84 4.18
C MET A 219 3.10 6.70 4.73
N LYS A 220 3.45 5.49 5.13
CA LYS A 220 4.79 5.17 5.60
C LYS A 220 5.15 3.74 5.21
N LEU A 221 6.32 3.57 4.61
CA LEU A 221 6.90 2.27 4.42
C LEU A 221 7.40 1.75 5.77
N THR A 222 6.84 0.64 6.23
CA THR A 222 7.26 -0.02 7.46
C THR A 222 8.17 -1.20 7.14
N ARG A 223 9.07 -1.54 8.06
CA ARG A 223 10.04 -2.61 7.86
C ARG A 223 9.39 -3.99 7.67
N HIS A 224 8.28 -4.27 8.38
CA HIS A 224 7.70 -5.61 8.41
C HIS A 224 6.39 -5.76 7.64
N PHE A 225 5.63 -4.68 7.48
CA PHE A 225 4.30 -4.73 6.86
C PHE A 225 4.23 -4.04 5.50
N GLY A 226 5.38 -3.59 4.97
CA GLY A 226 5.35 -2.78 3.76
C GLY A 226 4.70 -1.41 4.00
N PRO A 227 4.13 -0.79 2.96
CA PRO A 227 3.53 0.53 3.09
C PRO A 227 2.17 0.45 3.81
N ILE A 228 1.98 1.34 4.77
CA ILE A 228 0.72 1.58 5.46
C ILE A 228 0.20 2.98 5.13
N VAL A 229 -1.10 3.13 5.11
CA VAL A 229 -1.80 4.43 5.05
C VAL A 229 -2.47 4.66 6.39
N TYR A 230 -2.40 5.89 6.89
CA TYR A 230 -2.96 6.23 8.18
C TYR A 230 -3.82 7.49 8.12
N LEU A 231 -4.77 7.55 9.06
CA LEU A 231 -5.67 8.67 9.30
C LEU A 231 -5.66 8.99 10.79
N GLY A 232 -5.45 10.25 11.12
CA GLY A 232 -5.47 10.81 12.49
C GLY A 232 -6.19 12.15 12.53
N ILE A 233 -6.49 12.62 13.73
CA ILE A 233 -6.89 14.00 13.95
C ILE A 233 -5.66 14.88 13.77
N GLY A 234 -5.77 15.96 13.00
CA GLY A 234 -4.66 16.87 12.68
C GLY A 234 -4.61 18.14 13.51
N GLY A 235 -3.66 19.00 13.17
CA GLY A 235 -3.50 20.32 13.76
C GLY A 235 -3.27 20.29 15.28
N LEU A 236 -3.84 21.27 15.97
CA LEU A 236 -3.68 21.40 17.42
C LEU A 236 -4.27 20.23 18.19
N TYR A 237 -5.42 19.71 17.75
CA TYR A 237 -6.10 18.60 18.41
C TYR A 237 -5.34 17.28 18.25
N GLY A 238 -4.64 17.06 17.15
CA GLY A 238 -3.82 15.88 16.92
C GLY A 238 -2.64 15.73 17.90
N LYS A 239 -2.19 16.83 18.50
CA LYS A 239 -1.18 16.81 19.56
C LYS A 239 -1.72 16.29 20.89
N ILE A 240 -3.03 16.41 21.12
CA ILE A 240 -3.72 15.99 22.35
C ILE A 240 -4.32 14.59 22.18
N PHE A 241 -5.05 14.38 21.09
CA PHE A 241 -5.70 13.11 20.76
C PHE A 241 -4.80 12.31 19.82
N LYS A 242 -4.20 11.24 20.35
CA LYS A 242 -3.30 10.37 19.57
C LYS A 242 -4.04 9.24 18.85
N ASP A 243 -5.31 9.45 18.55
CA ASP A 243 -6.12 8.47 17.84
C ASP A 243 -5.70 8.43 16.37
N THR A 244 -5.16 7.31 15.98
CA THR A 244 -4.74 7.05 14.61
C THR A 244 -5.22 5.66 14.20
N VAL A 245 -5.88 5.57 13.07
CA VAL A 245 -6.19 4.32 12.40
C VAL A 245 -5.27 4.16 11.20
N PHE A 246 -4.91 2.93 10.89
CA PHE A 246 -4.10 2.62 9.72
C PHE A 246 -4.61 1.37 9.03
N ASN A 247 -4.26 1.26 7.75
CA ASN A 247 -4.48 0.06 6.98
C ASN A 247 -3.32 -0.15 5.99
N PHE A 248 -3.22 -1.34 5.40
CA PHE A 248 -2.17 -1.68 4.45
C PHE A 248 -2.47 -1.12 3.05
N ALA A 249 -1.44 -0.73 2.32
CA ALA A 249 -1.59 -0.39 0.91
C ALA A 249 -1.46 -1.68 0.05
N PRO A 250 -2.24 -1.82 -1.02
CA PRO A 250 -3.24 -0.88 -1.56
C PRO A 250 -4.58 -0.93 -0.80
N LEU A 251 -5.24 0.24 -0.65
CA LEU A 251 -6.56 0.35 -0.05
C LEU A 251 -7.67 0.12 -1.10
N SER A 252 -8.67 -0.68 -0.74
CA SER A 252 -9.95 -0.69 -1.43
C SER A 252 -10.81 0.52 -1.04
N LEU A 253 -11.82 0.84 -1.85
CA LEU A 253 -12.80 1.88 -1.54
C LEU A 253 -13.48 1.63 -0.19
N LYS A 254 -13.86 0.37 0.07
CA LYS A 254 -14.50 -0.03 1.32
C LYS A 254 -13.60 0.19 2.52
N GLU A 255 -12.34 -0.21 2.45
CA GLU A 255 -11.37 -0.03 3.55
C GLU A 255 -11.14 1.44 3.86
N ALA A 256 -11.02 2.30 2.84
CA ALA A 256 -10.91 3.74 3.05
C ALA A 256 -12.18 4.33 3.69
N GLN A 257 -13.37 3.87 3.28
CA GLN A 257 -14.64 4.26 3.91
C GLN A 257 -14.74 3.75 5.36
N ASP A 258 -14.30 2.54 5.64
CA ASP A 258 -14.29 1.97 7.00
C ASP A 258 -13.36 2.76 7.92
N MET A 259 -12.21 3.25 7.43
CA MET A 259 -11.29 4.10 8.20
C MET A 259 -11.98 5.39 8.68
N ILE A 260 -12.66 6.11 7.80
CA ILE A 260 -13.35 7.36 8.16
C ILE A 260 -14.63 7.14 8.97
N SER A 261 -15.25 5.96 8.84
CA SER A 261 -16.48 5.60 9.57
C SER A 261 -16.19 5.02 10.96
N SER A 262 -14.93 4.79 11.30
CA SER A 262 -14.51 4.33 12.62
C SER A 262 -14.52 5.49 13.64
N GLU A 263 -14.77 5.18 14.92
CA GLU A 263 -14.59 6.19 15.97
C GLU A 263 -13.08 6.39 16.26
N PRO A 264 -12.65 7.65 16.51
CA PRO A 264 -13.46 8.85 16.73
C PRO A 264 -13.80 9.64 15.45
N PHE A 265 -13.35 9.20 14.25
CA PHE A 265 -13.45 10.01 13.01
C PHE A 265 -14.90 10.23 12.59
N LYS A 266 -15.77 9.22 12.75
CA LYS A 266 -17.20 9.34 12.45
C LYS A 266 -17.82 10.52 13.20
N THR A 267 -17.56 10.63 14.51
CA THR A 267 -18.05 11.73 15.34
C THR A 267 -17.36 13.04 14.99
N PHE A 268 -16.04 13.04 14.77
CA PHE A 268 -15.26 14.23 14.48
C PHE A 268 -15.63 14.88 13.13
N LEU A 269 -15.95 14.07 12.12
CA LEU A 269 -16.33 14.53 10.78
C LEU A 269 -17.83 14.83 10.65
N GLY A 270 -18.65 14.39 11.59
CA GLY A 270 -20.08 14.64 11.63
C GLY A 270 -20.47 16.05 12.05
N ASP A 271 -21.77 16.33 12.07
CA ASP A 271 -22.32 17.57 12.63
C ASP A 271 -22.04 17.61 14.13
N PHE A 272 -21.43 18.70 14.60
CA PHE A 272 -21.09 18.87 16.00
C PHE A 272 -21.13 20.33 16.42
N GLN A 273 -21.94 20.66 17.41
CA GLN A 273 -22.04 21.99 18.03
C GLN A 273 -22.12 23.18 17.04
N GLY A 274 -22.91 23.02 15.99
CA GLY A 274 -23.09 24.07 14.96
C GLY A 274 -22.04 24.06 13.84
N LEU A 275 -21.04 23.19 13.92
CA LEU A 275 -20.11 22.95 12.83
C LEU A 275 -20.70 21.91 11.89
N ALA A 276 -20.85 22.23 10.61
CA ALA A 276 -21.38 21.32 9.60
C ALA A 276 -20.46 20.09 9.40
N SER A 277 -21.04 18.97 8.99
CA SER A 277 -20.30 17.77 8.63
C SER A 277 -19.33 18.01 7.47
N CYS A 278 -18.21 17.30 7.48
CA CYS A 278 -17.32 17.22 6.34
C CYS A 278 -17.83 16.21 5.32
N ASP A 279 -17.57 16.49 4.04
CA ASP A 279 -17.85 15.54 2.98
C ASP A 279 -16.83 14.38 3.03
N PRO A 280 -17.28 13.12 3.10
CA PRO A 280 -16.39 11.98 3.20
C PRO A 280 -15.62 11.67 1.91
N GLU A 281 -16.20 11.95 0.74
CA GLU A 281 -15.67 11.52 -0.56
C GLU A 281 -14.26 12.08 -0.87
N PRO A 282 -13.95 13.38 -0.66
CA PRO A 282 -12.60 13.90 -0.87
C PRO A 282 -11.56 13.25 0.05
N ILE A 283 -11.94 12.89 1.28
CA ILE A 283 -11.05 12.26 2.26
C ILE A 283 -10.77 10.81 1.84
N VAL A 284 -11.79 10.05 1.45
CA VAL A 284 -11.66 8.69 0.93
C VAL A 284 -10.77 8.68 -0.30
N THR A 285 -11.00 9.60 -1.23
CA THR A 285 -10.18 9.76 -2.44
C THR A 285 -8.73 10.04 -2.10
N ALA A 286 -8.46 10.91 -1.13
CA ALA A 286 -7.11 11.22 -0.67
C ALA A 286 -6.39 9.98 -0.10
N LEU A 287 -7.07 9.19 0.75
CA LEU A 287 -6.52 7.94 1.32
C LEU A 287 -6.18 6.93 0.23
N ILE A 288 -7.08 6.72 -0.75
CA ILE A 288 -6.84 5.80 -1.86
C ILE A 288 -5.66 6.26 -2.71
N ARG A 289 -5.54 7.56 -3.03
CA ARG A 289 -4.42 8.11 -3.81
C ARG A 289 -3.08 7.95 -3.11
N LEU A 290 -3.00 8.16 -1.80
CA LEU A 290 -1.80 7.88 -1.01
C LEU A 290 -1.43 6.40 -1.06
N SER A 291 -2.42 5.54 -0.96
CA SER A 291 -2.26 4.09 -1.06
C SER A 291 -1.72 3.67 -2.43
N GLN A 292 -2.25 4.23 -3.52
CA GLN A 292 -1.76 3.97 -4.87
C GLN A 292 -0.33 4.48 -5.06
N LEU A 293 -0.05 5.71 -4.61
CA LEU A 293 1.30 6.27 -4.66
C LEU A 293 2.32 5.36 -3.98
N ALA A 294 1.96 4.81 -2.82
CA ALA A 294 2.82 3.91 -2.04
C ALA A 294 3.21 2.63 -2.80
N VAL A 295 2.31 2.13 -3.64
CA VAL A 295 2.53 0.93 -4.47
C VAL A 295 3.24 1.26 -5.78
N GLU A 296 2.85 2.36 -6.44
CA GLU A 296 3.34 2.72 -7.77
C GLU A 296 4.72 3.40 -7.76
N ILE A 297 5.07 4.06 -6.64
CA ILE A 297 6.36 4.75 -6.49
C ILE A 297 7.03 4.32 -5.16
N PRO A 298 7.67 3.15 -5.11
CA PRO A 298 8.36 2.66 -3.90
C PRO A 298 9.46 3.60 -3.39
N ALA A 299 9.94 4.49 -4.25
CA ALA A 299 10.84 5.58 -3.85
C ALA A 299 10.29 6.48 -2.76
N VAL A 300 8.99 6.62 -2.65
CA VAL A 300 8.36 7.38 -1.56
C VAL A 300 8.35 6.52 -0.30
N ARG A 301 9.16 6.90 0.68
CA ARG A 301 9.29 6.17 1.96
C ARG A 301 8.27 6.61 2.99
N SER A 302 7.94 7.88 3.00
CA SER A 302 6.83 8.40 3.80
C SER A 302 6.30 9.71 3.23
N ILE A 303 5.01 9.92 3.40
CA ILE A 303 4.34 11.22 3.25
C ILE A 303 3.51 11.43 4.50
N ASP A 304 3.64 12.61 5.09
CA ASP A 304 2.83 13.09 6.19
C ASP A 304 2.17 14.40 5.77
N ILE A 305 0.86 14.44 5.80
CA ILE A 305 0.02 15.61 5.50
C ILE A 305 -0.63 16.02 6.81
N ASP A 306 -0.19 17.12 7.41
CA ASP A 306 -0.69 17.63 8.69
C ASP A 306 -0.59 19.17 8.75
N PRO A 307 -1.72 19.88 8.59
CA PRO A 307 -3.07 19.35 8.43
C PRO A 307 -3.53 19.19 6.96
N LEU A 308 -4.45 18.24 6.77
CA LEU A 308 -5.39 18.20 5.66
C LEU A 308 -6.67 18.92 6.12
N LEU A 309 -7.03 20.01 5.47
CA LEU A 309 -8.19 20.81 5.82
C LEU A 309 -9.44 20.31 5.11
N CYS A 310 -10.38 19.75 5.85
CA CYS A 310 -11.58 19.09 5.33
C CYS A 310 -12.84 19.93 5.55
N GLY A 311 -13.74 19.93 4.58
CA GLY A 311 -15.01 20.64 4.61
C GLY A 311 -16.01 20.07 3.59
N LYS A 312 -16.98 20.90 3.17
CA LYS A 312 -17.92 20.50 2.11
C LYS A 312 -17.22 20.48 0.75
N GLY A 313 -17.16 19.30 0.14
CA GLY A 313 -16.61 19.08 -1.20
C GLY A 313 -15.08 19.20 -1.32
N HIS A 314 -14.34 19.44 -0.24
CA HIS A 314 -12.92 19.74 -0.28
C HIS A 314 -12.10 18.99 0.78
N ALA A 315 -10.89 18.59 0.39
CA ALA A 315 -9.83 18.14 1.27
C ALA A 315 -8.50 18.78 0.78
N ILE A 316 -8.08 19.85 1.45
CA ILE A 316 -6.99 20.72 0.98
C ILE A 316 -5.74 20.50 1.81
N VAL A 317 -4.61 20.23 1.16
CA VAL A 317 -3.30 20.07 1.82
C VAL A 317 -2.77 21.44 2.24
N LEU A 318 -2.62 21.66 3.56
CA LEU A 318 -1.98 22.88 4.09
C LEU A 318 -0.49 22.70 4.32
N ASP A 319 -0.07 21.53 4.78
CA ASP A 319 1.34 21.19 4.96
C ASP A 319 1.59 19.74 4.57
N ALA A 320 2.78 19.46 4.03
CA ALA A 320 3.16 18.12 3.62
C ALA A 320 4.67 17.92 3.69
N HIS A 321 5.07 16.75 4.21
CA HIS A 321 6.45 16.30 4.28
C HIS A 321 6.59 14.97 3.55
N CYS A 322 7.57 14.85 2.66
CA CYS A 322 7.83 13.63 1.90
C CYS A 322 9.29 13.22 2.03
N VAL A 323 9.51 11.99 2.47
CA VAL A 323 10.83 11.33 2.50
C VAL A 323 10.92 10.38 1.32
N ILE A 324 12.02 10.44 0.61
CA ILE A 324 12.28 9.61 -0.57
C ILE A 324 13.53 8.73 -0.36
N GLY A 325 13.56 7.59 -1.03
CA GLY A 325 14.66 6.64 -1.03
C GLY A 325 14.95 6.10 -2.44
N SER A 326 15.52 4.90 -2.55
CA SER A 326 15.74 4.22 -3.83
C SER A 326 14.42 3.81 -4.51
N ASP A 327 14.43 3.60 -5.82
CA ASP A 327 13.24 3.15 -6.59
C ASP A 327 12.83 1.71 -6.27
N THR A 328 13.79 0.92 -5.80
CA THR A 328 13.59 -0.48 -5.43
C THR A 328 13.82 -0.66 -3.93
N LEU A 329 13.13 -1.64 -3.36
CA LEU A 329 13.46 -2.14 -2.03
C LEU A 329 14.75 -2.96 -2.13
N THR A 330 15.60 -2.88 -1.12
CA THR A 330 16.73 -3.81 -1.00
C THR A 330 16.22 -5.23 -0.73
N ALA A 331 17.04 -6.24 -1.02
CA ALA A 331 16.69 -7.63 -0.72
C ALA A 331 16.35 -7.83 0.77
N ASP A 332 17.12 -7.20 1.67
CA ASP A 332 16.87 -7.25 3.12
C ASP A 332 15.55 -6.56 3.53
N GLU A 333 15.25 -5.40 2.95
CA GLU A 333 13.97 -4.72 3.19
C GLU A 333 12.81 -5.60 2.73
N ASN A 334 12.90 -6.18 1.53
CA ASN A 334 11.87 -7.03 0.97
C ASN A 334 11.69 -8.34 1.76
N ALA A 335 12.78 -9.00 2.14
CA ALA A 335 12.74 -10.24 2.93
C ALA A 335 12.15 -10.04 4.32
N SER A 336 12.24 -8.81 4.86
CA SER A 336 11.66 -8.44 6.16
C SER A 336 10.15 -8.19 6.10
N HIS A 337 9.57 -7.96 4.92
CA HIS A 337 8.14 -7.69 4.79
C HIS A 337 7.31 -8.97 4.99
N LEU A 338 6.33 -8.91 5.89
CA LEU A 338 5.32 -9.95 6.08
C LEU A 338 4.21 -9.85 5.03
N ILE A 339 3.92 -8.63 4.58
CA ILE A 339 2.94 -8.31 3.55
C ILE A 339 3.66 -7.51 2.47
N PHE A 340 3.47 -7.91 1.20
CA PHE A 340 4.04 -7.21 0.06
C PHE A 340 2.94 -6.46 -0.71
N PRO A 341 3.11 -5.16 -1.01
CA PRO A 341 2.11 -4.41 -1.74
C PRO A 341 2.03 -4.90 -3.18
N TYR A 342 0.86 -5.33 -3.62
CA TYR A 342 0.61 -5.77 -4.99
C TYR A 342 -0.10 -4.67 -5.81
N ARG A 343 -0.11 -4.82 -7.13
CA ARG A 343 -0.80 -3.91 -8.05
C ARG A 343 -2.15 -4.52 -8.45
N PRO A 344 -3.24 -4.18 -7.75
CA PRO A 344 -4.54 -4.83 -7.97
C PRO A 344 -5.13 -4.52 -9.35
N SER A 345 -4.77 -3.39 -9.95
CA SER A 345 -5.26 -2.90 -11.23
C SER A 345 -4.19 -2.88 -12.32
N PHE A 346 -3.18 -3.76 -12.23
CA PHE A 346 -2.21 -3.86 -13.31
C PHE A 346 -2.91 -4.25 -14.61
N GLU A 347 -2.94 -3.32 -15.53
CA GLU A 347 -3.50 -3.48 -16.87
C GLU A 347 -2.67 -2.67 -17.85
N LYS A 348 -2.28 -3.27 -18.97
CA LYS A 348 -1.42 -2.64 -19.97
C LYS A 348 -1.82 -3.10 -21.36
N ASN A 349 -2.07 -2.14 -22.26
CA ASN A 349 -2.27 -2.43 -23.67
C ASN A 349 -0.93 -2.32 -24.40
N VAL A 350 -0.50 -3.37 -25.04
CA VAL A 350 0.79 -3.45 -25.74
C VAL A 350 0.57 -3.81 -27.21
N ARG A 351 1.24 -3.06 -28.09
CA ARG A 351 1.21 -3.30 -29.54
C ARG A 351 2.50 -3.99 -29.98
N GLY A 352 2.38 -5.07 -30.72
CA GLY A 352 3.51 -5.83 -31.24
C GLY A 352 3.16 -6.54 -32.57
N LYS A 353 3.99 -7.52 -32.96
CA LYS A 353 3.73 -8.38 -34.13
C LYS A 353 2.44 -9.20 -34.01
N TYR A 354 1.92 -9.32 -32.79
CA TYR A 354 0.67 -9.96 -32.43
C TYR A 354 -0.56 -9.03 -32.52
N GLY A 355 -0.40 -7.80 -32.99
CA GLY A 355 -1.42 -6.75 -32.94
C GLY A 355 -1.44 -6.02 -31.60
N MET A 356 -2.60 -5.56 -31.17
CA MET A 356 -2.82 -4.99 -29.82
C MET A 356 -3.18 -6.12 -28.88
N VAL A 357 -2.54 -6.24 -27.74
CA VAL A 357 -2.84 -7.24 -26.69
C VAL A 357 -2.96 -6.53 -25.36
N LYS A 358 -3.95 -6.92 -24.57
CA LYS A 358 -4.15 -6.47 -23.22
C LYS A 358 -3.50 -7.46 -22.24
N ILE A 359 -2.60 -6.95 -21.38
CA ILE A 359 -2.04 -7.71 -20.26
C ILE A 359 -2.72 -7.23 -18.98
N LYS A 360 -3.17 -8.14 -18.14
CA LYS A 360 -3.81 -7.83 -16.86
C LYS A 360 -3.42 -8.81 -15.77
N ASN A 361 -3.61 -8.43 -14.50
CA ASN A 361 -3.54 -9.38 -13.39
C ASN A 361 -4.60 -10.48 -13.56
N ALA A 362 -4.24 -11.69 -13.13
CA ALA A 362 -5.19 -12.77 -12.93
C ALA A 362 -6.14 -12.40 -11.77
N ALA A 363 -7.45 -12.58 -11.99
CA ALA A 363 -8.48 -12.28 -11.01
C ALA A 363 -9.45 -13.47 -10.86
N PRO A 364 -10.16 -13.61 -9.72
CA PRO A 364 -11.06 -14.73 -9.48
C PRO A 364 -12.13 -14.92 -10.57
N GLU A 365 -12.59 -13.82 -11.17
CA GLU A 365 -13.53 -13.82 -12.30
C GLU A 365 -12.99 -14.44 -13.60
N ASP A 366 -11.67 -14.54 -13.73
CA ASP A 366 -11.03 -15.13 -14.90
C ASP A 366 -10.98 -16.67 -14.88
N LYS A 367 -11.41 -17.29 -13.80
CA LYS A 367 -11.28 -18.74 -13.59
C LYS A 367 -11.80 -19.55 -14.76
N GLU A 368 -13.01 -19.26 -15.24
CA GLU A 368 -13.65 -20.01 -16.33
C GLU A 368 -12.91 -19.80 -17.65
N ASN A 369 -12.51 -18.58 -17.97
CA ASN A 369 -11.73 -18.27 -19.17
C ASN A 369 -10.34 -18.92 -19.12
N PHE A 370 -9.73 -18.97 -17.93
CA PHE A 370 -8.45 -19.63 -17.76
C PHE A 370 -8.56 -21.15 -17.86
N LEU A 371 -9.64 -21.76 -17.38
CA LEU A 371 -9.93 -23.18 -17.61
C LEU A 371 -10.07 -23.50 -19.09
N LYS A 372 -10.78 -22.66 -19.87
CA LYS A 372 -10.88 -22.81 -21.33
C LYS A 372 -9.50 -22.73 -21.99
N TYR A 373 -8.68 -21.73 -21.56
CA TYR A 373 -7.31 -21.58 -22.03
C TYR A 373 -6.48 -22.85 -21.77
N LEU A 374 -6.48 -23.37 -20.53
CA LEU A 374 -5.76 -24.59 -20.18
C LEU A 374 -6.22 -25.80 -20.99
N GLY A 375 -7.52 -25.91 -21.26
CA GLY A 375 -8.08 -26.95 -22.11
C GLY A 375 -7.73 -26.82 -23.60
N SER A 376 -7.40 -25.62 -24.07
CA SER A 376 -7.00 -25.34 -25.45
C SER A 376 -5.53 -25.64 -25.74
N LEU A 377 -4.70 -25.80 -24.71
CA LEU A 377 -3.31 -26.19 -24.87
C LEU A 377 -3.18 -27.66 -25.28
N SER A 378 -2.31 -27.96 -26.24
CA SER A 378 -1.99 -29.34 -26.58
C SER A 378 -1.34 -30.09 -25.41
N ASP A 379 -1.44 -31.41 -25.41
CA ASP A 379 -0.81 -32.26 -24.37
C ASP A 379 0.68 -32.02 -24.27
N GLN A 380 1.34 -31.78 -25.41
CA GLN A 380 2.76 -31.45 -25.45
C GLN A 380 3.05 -30.16 -24.65
N PHE A 381 2.28 -29.09 -24.89
CA PHE A 381 2.52 -27.81 -24.20
C PHE A 381 2.09 -27.82 -22.73
N ARG A 382 1.05 -28.59 -22.40
CA ARG A 382 0.70 -28.83 -20.99
C ARG A 382 1.83 -29.56 -20.25
N ARG A 383 2.42 -30.56 -20.86
CA ARG A 383 3.58 -31.27 -20.30
C ARG A 383 4.77 -30.33 -20.13
N LEU A 384 5.10 -29.53 -21.14
CA LEU A 384 6.22 -28.59 -21.08
C LEU A 384 6.03 -27.52 -19.98
N ARG A 385 4.77 -27.12 -19.68
CA ARG A 385 4.44 -26.08 -18.70
C ARG A 385 4.32 -26.61 -17.27
N PHE A 386 3.68 -27.75 -17.08
CA PHE A 386 3.33 -28.28 -15.76
C PHE A 386 4.14 -29.52 -15.38
N HIS A 387 5.04 -29.97 -16.23
CA HIS A 387 5.85 -31.18 -16.07
C HIS A 387 5.02 -32.45 -15.82
N SER A 388 3.71 -32.39 -15.95
CA SER A 388 2.75 -33.46 -15.70
C SER A 388 1.47 -33.27 -16.53
N LEU A 389 0.91 -34.37 -17.00
CA LEU A 389 -0.40 -34.43 -17.64
C LEU A 389 -1.52 -34.81 -16.65
N THR A 390 -1.17 -35.23 -15.43
CA THR A 390 -2.12 -35.74 -14.43
C THR A 390 -2.65 -34.67 -13.48
N SER A 391 -2.12 -33.44 -13.53
CA SER A 391 -2.58 -32.34 -12.69
C SER A 391 -3.99 -31.91 -13.09
N SER A 392 -4.86 -31.71 -12.10
CA SER A 392 -6.20 -31.20 -12.32
C SER A 392 -6.14 -29.76 -12.86
N LEU A 393 -6.70 -29.54 -14.07
CA LEU A 393 -6.80 -28.22 -14.67
C LEU A 393 -7.57 -27.25 -13.77
N GLU A 394 -8.60 -27.76 -13.07
CA GLU A 394 -9.37 -27.00 -12.09
C GLU A 394 -8.48 -26.46 -10.94
N SER A 395 -7.62 -27.34 -10.39
CA SER A 395 -6.70 -26.95 -9.32
C SER A 395 -5.69 -25.91 -9.79
N ILE A 396 -5.19 -26.06 -11.02
CA ILE A 396 -4.26 -25.08 -11.63
C ILE A 396 -4.97 -23.73 -11.81
N ALA A 397 -6.21 -23.74 -12.32
CA ALA A 397 -6.97 -22.52 -12.53
C ALA A 397 -7.27 -21.79 -11.21
N VAL A 398 -7.75 -22.51 -10.21
CA VAL A 398 -7.98 -21.95 -8.87
C VAL A 398 -6.69 -21.36 -8.29
N SER A 399 -5.58 -22.11 -8.37
CA SER A 399 -4.28 -21.64 -7.89
C SER A 399 -3.80 -20.36 -8.59
N ALA A 400 -4.09 -20.20 -9.89
CA ALA A 400 -3.67 -19.03 -10.65
C ALA A 400 -4.42 -17.77 -10.26
N VAL A 401 -5.76 -17.88 -10.12
CA VAL A 401 -6.64 -16.72 -9.88
C VAL A 401 -6.83 -16.39 -8.39
N SER A 402 -6.50 -17.34 -7.49
CA SER A 402 -6.62 -17.16 -6.02
C SER A 402 -5.26 -17.18 -5.33
N SER A 403 -4.18 -16.96 -6.07
CA SER A 403 -2.84 -16.93 -5.50
C SER A 403 -2.67 -15.74 -4.55
N ASP A 404 -1.89 -15.96 -3.49
CA ASP A 404 -1.54 -14.92 -2.53
C ASP A 404 -0.72 -13.82 -3.22
N PRO A 405 -1.24 -12.59 -3.35
CA PRO A 405 -0.54 -11.49 -4.01
C PRO A 405 0.80 -11.13 -3.34
N ASP A 406 0.97 -11.42 -2.06
CA ASP A 406 2.22 -11.18 -1.34
C ASP A 406 3.35 -12.08 -1.85
N ARG A 407 3.00 -13.26 -2.37
CA ARG A 407 3.95 -14.28 -2.80
C ARG A 407 3.93 -14.60 -4.27
N SER A 408 2.86 -14.23 -4.95
CA SER A 408 2.67 -14.56 -6.36
C SER A 408 2.28 -13.32 -7.16
N PHE A 409 2.74 -13.31 -8.41
CA PHE A 409 2.30 -12.36 -9.42
C PHE A 409 1.90 -13.16 -10.65
N SER A 410 0.62 -13.17 -10.96
CA SER A 410 0.05 -13.90 -12.10
C SER A 410 -0.58 -12.92 -13.07
N ILE A 411 -0.24 -13.01 -14.34
CA ILE A 411 -0.73 -12.14 -15.41
C ILE A 411 -1.24 -12.96 -16.59
N PHE A 412 -2.28 -12.43 -17.22
CA PHE A 412 -2.87 -12.98 -18.44
C PHE A 412 -2.73 -12.00 -19.60
N ALA A 413 -2.38 -12.51 -20.77
CA ALA A 413 -2.55 -11.81 -22.02
C ALA A 413 -3.90 -12.21 -22.62
N VAL A 414 -4.69 -11.20 -23.02
CA VAL A 414 -6.06 -11.37 -23.51
C VAL A 414 -6.15 -10.96 -24.96
N ASP A 415 -6.86 -11.75 -25.77
CA ASP A 415 -7.12 -11.43 -27.17
C ASP A 415 -7.99 -10.18 -27.29
N PRO A 416 -7.51 -9.11 -27.92
CA PRO A 416 -8.26 -7.86 -28.06
C PRO A 416 -9.48 -7.98 -28.97
N ASN A 417 -9.52 -9.01 -29.81
CA ASN A 417 -10.63 -9.25 -30.75
C ASN A 417 -11.70 -10.20 -30.17
N SER A 418 -11.52 -10.65 -28.93
CA SER A 418 -12.46 -11.53 -28.25
C SER A 418 -13.38 -10.72 -27.33
N ASP A 419 -14.66 -10.72 -27.61
CA ASP A 419 -15.69 -10.11 -26.74
C ASP A 419 -15.80 -10.82 -25.39
N SER A 420 -15.38 -12.08 -25.31
CA SER A 420 -15.38 -12.90 -24.09
C SER A 420 -14.12 -12.74 -23.23
N GLY A 421 -13.12 -11.99 -23.72
CA GLY A 421 -11.85 -11.81 -23.02
C GLY A 421 -11.01 -13.09 -22.99
N ASP A 422 -10.90 -13.80 -24.12
CA ASP A 422 -10.17 -15.07 -24.22
C ASP A 422 -8.70 -14.89 -23.87
N ILE A 423 -8.21 -15.72 -22.96
CA ILE A 423 -6.82 -15.75 -22.57
C ILE A 423 -6.00 -16.46 -23.64
N ILE A 424 -4.90 -15.86 -24.06
CA ILE A 424 -4.00 -16.36 -25.10
C ILE A 424 -2.60 -16.71 -24.58
N ALA A 425 -2.24 -16.15 -23.43
CA ALA A 425 -1.00 -16.51 -22.73
C ALA A 425 -1.12 -16.19 -21.24
N GLU A 426 -0.30 -16.89 -20.44
CA GLU A 426 -0.18 -16.64 -19.00
C GLU A 426 1.28 -16.61 -18.59
N ALA A 427 1.59 -15.85 -17.53
CA ALA A 427 2.83 -15.95 -16.82
C ALA A 427 2.62 -15.78 -15.32
N ARG A 428 3.44 -16.48 -14.53
CA ARG A 428 3.43 -16.42 -13.08
C ARG A 428 4.84 -16.29 -12.53
N LEU A 429 4.98 -15.48 -11.50
CA LEU A 429 6.14 -15.40 -10.63
C LEU A 429 5.72 -15.83 -9.23
N SER A 430 6.34 -16.86 -8.67
CA SER A 430 6.04 -17.40 -7.34
C SER A 430 7.26 -17.29 -6.44
N GLN A 431 7.18 -16.51 -5.36
CA GLN A 431 8.26 -16.31 -4.42
C GLN A 431 8.54 -17.61 -3.65
N LEU A 432 9.80 -18.00 -3.58
CA LEU A 432 10.25 -19.18 -2.84
C LEU A 432 10.29 -18.93 -1.33
N LEU A 433 10.45 -19.98 -0.54
CA LEU A 433 10.46 -19.91 0.93
C LEU A 433 11.58 -19.03 1.49
N ASN A 434 12.69 -18.89 0.78
CA ASN A 434 13.81 -18.02 1.17
C ASN A 434 13.48 -16.52 1.02
N ARG A 435 12.38 -16.17 0.37
CA ARG A 435 11.88 -14.81 0.12
C ARG A 435 12.77 -13.91 -0.73
N THR A 436 13.97 -14.33 -1.08
CA THR A 436 14.90 -13.57 -1.93
C THR A 436 14.91 -14.08 -3.37
N SER A 437 14.27 -15.22 -3.63
CA SER A 437 14.19 -15.84 -4.95
C SER A 437 12.74 -16.11 -5.34
N ALA A 438 12.46 -16.16 -6.65
CA ALA A 438 11.16 -16.56 -7.16
C ALA A 438 11.31 -17.47 -8.37
N GLU A 439 10.35 -18.38 -8.53
CA GLU A 439 10.17 -19.23 -9.68
C GLU A 439 9.22 -18.59 -10.68
N PHE A 440 9.56 -18.62 -11.97
CA PHE A 440 8.64 -18.22 -13.02
C PHE A 440 8.05 -19.43 -13.74
N GLY A 441 6.85 -19.24 -14.27
CA GLY A 441 6.26 -20.16 -15.22
C GLY A 441 5.50 -19.40 -16.28
N ILE A 442 5.52 -19.88 -17.52
CA ILE A 442 4.92 -19.19 -18.66
C ILE A 442 4.36 -20.19 -19.66
N SER A 443 3.24 -19.87 -20.28
CA SER A 443 2.71 -20.58 -21.43
C SER A 443 1.98 -19.64 -22.40
N VAL A 444 1.99 -20.03 -23.68
CA VAL A 444 1.33 -19.33 -24.78
C VAL A 444 0.52 -20.32 -25.58
N ARG A 445 -0.73 -19.99 -25.89
CA ARG A 445 -1.63 -20.81 -26.71
C ARG A 445 -0.98 -21.14 -28.07
N ASP A 446 -1.15 -22.36 -28.53
CA ASP A 446 -0.42 -22.93 -29.65
C ASP A 446 -0.49 -22.06 -30.92
N ASP A 447 -1.67 -21.52 -31.23
CA ASP A 447 -1.91 -20.68 -32.40
C ASP A 447 -1.38 -19.23 -32.25
N TRP A 448 -0.93 -18.84 -31.06
CA TRP A 448 -0.36 -17.52 -30.76
C TRP A 448 1.17 -17.55 -30.56
N GLN A 449 1.79 -18.70 -30.68
CA GLN A 449 3.24 -18.83 -30.54
C GLN A 449 4.01 -18.16 -31.68
N GLY A 450 5.32 -17.95 -31.48
CA GLY A 450 6.20 -17.33 -32.47
C GLY A 450 5.97 -15.82 -32.70
N ARG A 451 5.01 -15.20 -32.01
CA ARG A 451 4.65 -13.79 -32.18
C ARG A 451 5.32 -12.85 -31.16
N GLY A 452 6.08 -13.37 -30.18
CA GLY A 452 6.80 -12.58 -29.18
C GLY A 452 6.06 -12.38 -27.85
N LEU A 453 4.89 -13.02 -27.64
CA LEU A 453 4.12 -12.90 -26.40
C LEU A 453 4.88 -13.41 -25.17
N ALA A 454 5.60 -14.53 -25.31
CA ALA A 454 6.40 -15.05 -24.20
C ALA A 454 7.49 -14.05 -23.77
N THR A 455 8.15 -13.40 -24.73
CA THR A 455 9.15 -12.35 -24.43
C THR A 455 8.51 -11.19 -23.66
N LEU A 456 7.37 -10.72 -24.12
CA LEU A 456 6.62 -9.63 -23.48
C LEU A 456 6.22 -9.97 -22.04
N LEU A 457 5.68 -11.17 -21.81
CA LEU A 457 5.28 -11.58 -20.45
C LEU A 457 6.50 -11.78 -19.54
N MET A 458 7.63 -12.27 -20.06
CA MET A 458 8.86 -12.36 -19.28
C MET A 458 9.43 -10.98 -18.91
N ASP A 459 9.29 -9.98 -19.78
CA ASP A 459 9.68 -8.60 -19.44
C ASP A 459 8.89 -8.09 -18.21
N GLU A 460 7.59 -8.37 -18.13
CA GLU A 460 6.76 -7.99 -16.99
C GLU A 460 7.11 -8.81 -15.72
N ILE A 461 7.39 -10.10 -15.85
CA ILE A 461 7.83 -10.98 -14.75
C ILE A 461 9.15 -10.48 -14.15
N GLU A 462 10.13 -10.18 -14.99
CA GLU A 462 11.44 -9.66 -14.54
C GLU A 462 11.32 -8.24 -13.95
N ALA A 463 10.47 -7.39 -14.53
CA ALA A 463 10.18 -6.06 -13.98
C ALA A 463 9.55 -6.16 -12.58
N GLU A 464 8.61 -7.09 -12.39
CA GLU A 464 8.02 -7.34 -11.08
C GLU A 464 9.03 -7.94 -10.08
N ALA A 465 9.90 -8.84 -10.52
CA ALA A 465 10.98 -9.39 -9.70
C ALA A 465 11.92 -8.27 -9.21
N ARG A 466 12.29 -7.34 -10.11
CA ARG A 466 13.06 -6.12 -9.74
C ARG A 466 12.32 -5.25 -8.74
N ARG A 467 11.04 -5.00 -8.98
CA ARG A 467 10.19 -4.21 -8.08
C ARG A 467 10.11 -4.81 -6.67
N ARG A 468 10.08 -6.16 -6.60
CA ARG A 468 10.09 -6.89 -5.33
C ARG A 468 11.48 -6.98 -4.69
N GLY A 469 12.54 -6.49 -5.33
CA GLY A 469 13.90 -6.59 -4.82
C GLY A 469 14.43 -8.02 -4.74
N LEU A 470 13.93 -8.92 -5.61
CA LEU A 470 14.38 -10.31 -5.62
C LEU A 470 15.82 -10.40 -6.14
N GLU A 471 16.61 -11.25 -5.50
CA GLU A 471 18.00 -11.51 -5.89
C GLU A 471 18.08 -12.43 -7.10
N LYS A 472 17.17 -13.42 -7.17
CA LYS A 472 17.17 -14.48 -8.18
C LYS A 472 15.79 -14.73 -8.75
N VAL A 473 15.76 -14.97 -10.05
CA VAL A 473 14.60 -15.54 -10.76
C VAL A 473 15.02 -16.87 -11.34
N VAL A 474 14.29 -17.94 -11.02
CA VAL A 474 14.58 -19.29 -11.46
C VAL A 474 13.47 -19.86 -12.32
N GLY A 475 13.81 -20.76 -13.23
CA GLY A 475 12.85 -21.51 -14.04
C GLY A 475 13.30 -22.93 -14.26
N TYR A 476 12.40 -23.87 -14.03
CA TYR A 476 12.63 -25.30 -14.29
C TYR A 476 12.12 -25.61 -15.70
N VAL A 477 13.00 -26.09 -16.57
CA VAL A 477 12.72 -26.30 -17.99
C VAL A 477 13.09 -27.71 -18.39
N LEU A 478 12.14 -28.45 -18.97
CA LEU A 478 12.41 -29.78 -19.52
C LEU A 478 13.48 -29.71 -20.62
N LYS A 479 14.41 -30.66 -20.66
CA LYS A 479 15.54 -30.70 -21.59
C LYS A 479 15.13 -30.71 -23.07
N ASP A 480 13.95 -31.22 -23.37
CA ASP A 480 13.37 -31.24 -24.72
C ASP A 480 12.65 -29.93 -25.12
N ASN A 481 12.63 -28.92 -24.27
CA ASN A 481 12.01 -27.59 -24.56
C ASN A 481 13.04 -26.62 -25.17
N GLU A 482 13.48 -26.89 -26.39
CA GLU A 482 14.49 -26.09 -27.09
C GLU A 482 14.12 -24.61 -27.22
N ASN A 483 12.83 -24.29 -27.42
CA ASN A 483 12.34 -22.93 -27.54
C ASN A 483 12.58 -22.12 -26.26
N MET A 484 12.27 -22.71 -25.10
CA MET A 484 12.49 -22.08 -23.80
C MET A 484 13.98 -21.94 -23.51
N HIS A 485 14.78 -22.96 -23.80
CA HIS A 485 16.25 -22.92 -23.67
C HIS A 485 16.84 -21.75 -24.45
N GLY A 486 16.45 -21.61 -25.73
CA GLY A 486 16.89 -20.48 -26.58
C GLY A 486 16.47 -19.12 -26.05
N MET A 487 15.26 -19.01 -25.52
CA MET A 487 14.75 -17.76 -24.95
C MET A 487 15.50 -17.39 -23.66
N MET A 488 15.68 -18.31 -22.72
CA MET A 488 16.36 -18.06 -21.45
C MET A 488 17.82 -17.69 -21.66
N THR A 489 18.53 -18.40 -22.55
CA THR A 489 19.92 -18.08 -22.89
C THR A 489 20.05 -16.67 -23.46
N LYS A 490 19.16 -16.27 -24.38
CA LYS A 490 19.15 -14.89 -24.94
C LYS A 490 18.86 -13.81 -23.88
N ARG A 491 18.16 -14.17 -22.82
CA ARG A 491 17.85 -13.26 -21.70
C ARG A 491 18.92 -13.25 -20.61
N GLY A 492 20.01 -14.00 -20.79
CA GLY A 492 21.14 -14.01 -19.86
C GLY A 492 20.96 -14.93 -18.63
N TYR A 493 20.00 -15.85 -18.67
CA TYR A 493 19.87 -16.87 -17.63
C TYR A 493 21.02 -17.88 -17.75
N VAL A 494 21.59 -18.24 -16.60
CA VAL A 494 22.61 -19.30 -16.50
C VAL A 494 21.90 -20.63 -16.36
N ARG A 495 22.31 -21.61 -17.18
CA ARG A 495 21.77 -22.97 -17.19
C ARG A 495 22.60 -23.90 -16.30
N THR A 496 21.95 -24.66 -15.44
CA THR A 496 22.50 -25.78 -14.68
C THR A 496 21.54 -26.95 -14.79
N THR A 497 22.02 -28.19 -14.53
CA THR A 497 21.11 -29.35 -14.43
C THR A 497 20.49 -29.36 -13.05
N ASP A 498 19.18 -29.66 -12.95
CA ASP A 498 18.49 -29.81 -11.68
C ASP A 498 19.06 -31.04 -10.91
N GLU A 499 19.26 -30.89 -9.59
CA GLU A 499 19.84 -31.93 -8.76
C GLU A 499 18.85 -33.08 -8.49
N ASP A 500 17.55 -32.77 -8.47
CA ASP A 500 16.49 -33.72 -8.12
C ASP A 500 15.93 -34.47 -9.36
N ASP A 501 15.92 -33.84 -10.56
CA ASP A 501 15.45 -34.46 -11.80
C ASP A 501 16.41 -34.22 -12.95
N PRO A 502 17.10 -35.30 -13.44
CA PRO A 502 18.05 -35.19 -14.53
C PRO A 502 17.43 -34.83 -15.89
N ASN A 503 16.10 -34.83 -16.04
CA ASN A 503 15.39 -34.39 -17.26
C ASN A 503 15.07 -32.90 -17.26
N ILE A 504 15.36 -32.19 -16.18
CA ILE A 504 15.09 -30.76 -16.00
C ILE A 504 16.41 -29.99 -15.98
N ASP A 505 16.42 -28.85 -16.64
CA ASP A 505 17.46 -27.84 -16.50
C ASP A 505 16.94 -26.69 -15.68
N LEU A 506 17.74 -26.22 -14.73
CA LEU A 506 17.47 -25.03 -13.92
C LEU A 506 18.11 -23.83 -14.61
N PHE A 507 17.30 -22.85 -14.95
CA PHE A 507 17.73 -21.55 -15.45
C PHE A 507 17.66 -20.52 -14.35
N THR A 508 18.76 -19.82 -14.08
CA THR A 508 18.87 -18.82 -13.02
C THR A 508 19.31 -17.48 -13.59
N LEU A 509 18.54 -16.44 -13.32
CA LEU A 509 18.94 -15.05 -13.51
C LEU A 509 19.32 -14.47 -12.15
N ASP A 510 20.62 -14.30 -11.93
CA ASP A 510 21.17 -13.63 -10.75
C ASP A 510 21.14 -12.12 -10.94
N ASN A 511 21.01 -11.39 -9.84
CA ASN A 511 21.03 -9.94 -9.81
C ASN A 511 20.07 -9.28 -10.82
N VAL A 512 18.81 -9.31 -10.47
CA VAL A 512 17.83 -8.41 -11.09
C VAL A 512 18.18 -6.93 -10.77
N LYS A 513 19.46 -6.64 -10.48
CA LYS A 513 19.95 -5.29 -10.16
C LYS A 513 19.82 -4.40 -11.40
N VAL A 514 19.20 -3.25 -11.19
CA VAL A 514 19.30 -2.12 -12.11
C VAL A 514 20.79 -1.80 -12.25
N SER A 515 21.34 -1.94 -13.45
CA SER A 515 22.59 -1.25 -13.79
C SER A 515 22.35 0.24 -13.53
N ASN A 516 23.15 0.80 -12.65
CA ASN A 516 23.13 2.22 -12.26
C ASN A 516 23.21 3.15 -13.47
#